data_c38bd17347538db9121aa48112c24b38
#
_entry.id   c38bd17347538db9121aa48112c24b38
#
_cell.length_a   1.000
_cell.length_b   1.000
_cell.length_c   1.000
_cell.angle_alpha   90.00
_cell.angle_beta   90.00
_cell.angle_gamma   90.00
#
_symmetry.space_group_name_H-M   'P 1'
#
loop_
_entity.id
_entity.type
_entity.pdbx_description
1 polymer ?
#
loop_
_entity_poly.entity_id
_entity_poly.type
_entity_poly.pdbx_seq_one_letter_code
_entity_poly.pdbx_strand_id
1 'polypeptide(L)'
;AGVAFFVLTCLAILLTQNIESFLALRFLQGVGLSMISAVGYAAVQESFEERDAIKVMALMANISLLAPLLGPVVGAFMIDHVSWHWGFIGIAFLAFLSWFGLKAKMPATQQRHSKKPLRYIWDDYKTVYKNKTFLALTFGLPMVAMPLMLWIALSPVILVEELGLSSMQYGLAQFPVLGGLILGNIVLIKVIDKMALGKTVLLGLPLMFVGTLLVVLGTIFQSYFLPLLIVGMTLVSFGEGISFSVLYRFALMSSEVPKGTVAAAVSVLMMFTFFFVIELVRMAYVAFCLWAYSLVCLSLIALWFSFPRATVKKVMQKRLERGVY
;
A
#
# COMPACT_ATOMS: atom_id res chain seq x y z
N ALA A 1 -22.36 -2.89 -4.32
CA ALA A 1 -22.21 -1.94 -5.45
C ALA A 1 -20.78 -1.99 -6.00
N GLY A 2 -19.73 -1.72 -5.22
CA GLY A 2 -18.33 -1.64 -5.71
C GLY A 2 -17.84 -2.88 -6.46
N VAL A 3 -18.07 -4.08 -5.90
CA VAL A 3 -17.67 -5.35 -6.56
C VAL A 3 -18.39 -5.53 -7.89
N ALA A 4 -19.71 -5.29 -7.92
CA ALA A 4 -20.46 -5.40 -9.19
C ALA A 4 -19.95 -4.42 -10.24
N PHE A 5 -19.66 -3.18 -9.83
CA PHE A 5 -19.09 -2.17 -10.72
C PHE A 5 -17.71 -2.58 -11.24
N PHE A 6 -16.86 -3.12 -10.37
CA PHE A 6 -15.54 -3.65 -10.75
C PHE A 6 -15.65 -4.81 -11.76
N VAL A 7 -16.55 -5.77 -11.52
CA VAL A 7 -16.79 -6.91 -12.44
C VAL A 7 -17.27 -6.40 -13.80
N LEU A 8 -18.24 -5.49 -13.82
CA LEU A 8 -18.77 -4.92 -15.07
C LEU A 8 -17.69 -4.19 -15.87
N THR A 9 -16.83 -3.43 -15.21
CA THR A 9 -15.71 -2.75 -15.88
C THR A 9 -14.65 -3.72 -16.41
N CYS A 10 -14.35 -4.81 -15.69
CA CYS A 10 -13.48 -5.87 -16.19
C CYS A 10 -14.04 -6.52 -17.47
N LEU A 11 -15.34 -6.80 -17.51
CA LEU A 11 -15.99 -7.37 -18.69
C LEU A 11 -16.08 -6.37 -19.84
N ALA A 12 -16.34 -5.08 -19.55
CA ALA A 12 -16.38 -4.04 -20.56
C ALA A 12 -15.02 -3.83 -21.26
N ILE A 13 -13.90 -4.02 -20.55
CA ILE A 13 -12.55 -3.96 -21.13
C ILE A 13 -12.38 -4.95 -22.30
N LEU A 14 -13.05 -6.10 -22.25
CA LEU A 14 -12.98 -7.11 -23.32
C LEU A 14 -13.54 -6.61 -24.67
N LEU A 15 -14.38 -5.59 -24.63
CA LEU A 15 -15.03 -4.99 -25.81
C LEU A 15 -14.24 -3.80 -26.38
N THR A 16 -13.10 -3.44 -25.77
CA THR A 16 -12.33 -2.29 -26.20
C THR A 16 -11.55 -2.58 -27.48
N GLN A 17 -11.56 -1.63 -28.41
CA GLN A 17 -10.84 -1.70 -29.67
C GLN A 17 -9.75 -0.64 -29.82
N ASN A 18 -9.70 0.32 -28.90
CA ASN A 18 -8.72 1.40 -28.89
C ASN A 18 -8.19 1.67 -27.48
N ILE A 19 -7.01 2.32 -27.44
CA ILE A 19 -6.31 2.60 -26.18
C ILE A 19 -7.08 3.56 -25.27
N GLU A 20 -7.82 4.51 -25.84
CA GLU A 20 -8.53 5.53 -25.07
C GLU A 20 -9.68 4.91 -24.27
N SER A 21 -10.52 4.08 -24.93
CA SER A 21 -11.59 3.35 -24.24
C SER A 21 -11.04 2.35 -23.21
N PHE A 22 -9.93 1.68 -23.49
CA PHE A 22 -9.24 0.83 -22.54
C PHE A 22 -8.81 1.62 -21.29
N LEU A 23 -8.15 2.77 -21.46
CA LEU A 23 -7.71 3.62 -20.35
C LEU A 23 -8.88 4.18 -19.53
N ALA A 24 -9.97 4.60 -20.21
CA ALA A 24 -11.18 5.05 -19.53
C ALA A 24 -11.80 3.95 -18.66
N LEU A 25 -11.89 2.72 -19.17
CA LEU A 25 -12.40 1.58 -18.39
C LEU A 25 -11.44 1.15 -17.27
N ARG A 26 -10.12 1.28 -17.45
CA ARG A 26 -9.14 1.07 -16.37
C ARG A 26 -9.30 2.10 -15.26
N PHE A 27 -9.59 3.35 -15.60
CA PHE A 27 -9.92 4.37 -14.61
C PHE A 27 -11.19 3.99 -13.83
N LEU A 28 -12.26 3.60 -14.50
CA LEU A 28 -13.51 3.17 -13.87
C LEU A 28 -13.32 1.90 -13.03
N GLN A 29 -12.50 0.96 -13.46
CA GLN A 29 -12.11 -0.22 -12.68
C GLN A 29 -11.42 0.19 -11.37
N GLY A 30 -10.54 1.19 -11.42
CA GLY A 30 -9.91 1.79 -10.24
C GLY A 30 -10.91 2.43 -9.28
N VAL A 31 -11.97 3.09 -9.79
CA VAL A 31 -13.08 3.60 -8.95
C VAL A 31 -13.77 2.45 -8.21
N GLY A 32 -14.09 1.35 -8.89
CA GLY A 32 -14.67 0.16 -8.27
C GLY A 32 -13.79 -0.42 -7.16
N LEU A 33 -12.49 -0.54 -7.43
CA LEU A 33 -11.51 -1.02 -6.46
C LEU A 33 -11.37 -0.11 -5.23
N SER A 34 -11.37 1.22 -5.45
CA SER A 34 -11.32 2.19 -4.33
C SER A 34 -12.54 2.09 -3.43
N MET A 35 -13.73 1.88 -4.00
CA MET A 35 -14.96 1.66 -3.21
C MET A 35 -14.84 0.40 -2.35
N ILE A 36 -14.32 -0.69 -2.90
CA ILE A 36 -14.13 -1.95 -2.17
C ILE A 36 -13.13 -1.76 -1.03
N SER A 37 -11.98 -1.15 -1.32
CA SER A 37 -10.90 -0.95 -0.35
C SER A 37 -11.33 -0.03 0.79
N ALA A 38 -11.93 1.13 0.49
CA ALA A 38 -12.37 2.08 1.50
C ALA A 38 -13.41 1.48 2.46
N VAL A 39 -14.40 0.75 1.91
CA VAL A 39 -15.41 0.07 2.74
C VAL A 39 -14.80 -1.11 3.51
N GLY A 40 -13.91 -1.87 2.89
CA GLY A 40 -13.23 -3.00 3.54
C GLY A 40 -12.41 -2.55 4.75
N TYR A 41 -11.56 -1.54 4.58
CA TYR A 41 -10.77 -0.99 5.69
C TYR A 41 -11.64 -0.36 6.79
N ALA A 42 -12.71 0.36 6.41
CA ALA A 42 -13.64 0.92 7.38
C ALA A 42 -14.35 -0.18 8.20
N ALA A 43 -14.83 -1.23 7.54
CA ALA A 43 -15.49 -2.35 8.18
C ALA A 43 -14.59 -3.07 9.20
N VAL A 44 -13.31 -3.28 8.85
CA VAL A 44 -12.33 -3.84 9.81
C VAL A 44 -12.17 -2.94 11.03
N GLN A 45 -12.09 -1.62 10.82
CA GLN A 45 -11.91 -0.67 11.91
C GLN A 45 -13.13 -0.56 12.83
N GLU A 46 -14.33 -0.80 12.32
CA GLU A 46 -15.58 -0.74 13.08
C GLU A 46 -15.92 -2.07 13.77
N SER A 47 -15.46 -3.20 13.21
CA SER A 47 -15.82 -4.54 13.68
C SER A 47 -14.84 -5.14 14.67
N PHE A 48 -13.60 -4.67 14.72
CA PHE A 48 -12.54 -5.24 15.54
C PHE A 48 -11.98 -4.22 16.54
N GLU A 49 -11.56 -4.71 17.71
CA GLU A 49 -10.76 -3.93 18.65
C GLU A 49 -9.44 -3.49 18.02
N GLU A 50 -8.80 -2.48 18.60
CA GLU A 50 -7.65 -1.81 17.99
C GLU A 50 -6.52 -2.75 17.58
N ARG A 51 -6.13 -3.66 18.46
CA ARG A 51 -5.01 -4.60 18.19
C ARG A 51 -5.41 -5.64 17.15
N ASP A 52 -6.62 -6.15 17.21
CA ASP A 52 -7.12 -7.14 16.26
C ASP A 52 -7.36 -6.52 14.89
N ALA A 53 -7.84 -5.28 14.82
CA ALA A 53 -7.94 -4.53 13.57
C ALA A 53 -6.57 -4.41 12.87
N ILE A 54 -5.49 -4.14 13.63
CA ILE A 54 -4.13 -4.06 13.11
C ILE A 54 -3.67 -5.43 12.56
N LYS A 55 -3.94 -6.53 13.30
CA LYS A 55 -3.61 -7.89 12.85
C LYS A 55 -4.35 -8.26 11.57
N VAL A 56 -5.65 -7.97 11.50
CA VAL A 56 -6.47 -8.22 10.31
C VAL A 56 -5.95 -7.41 9.11
N MET A 57 -5.58 -6.14 9.32
CA MET A 57 -5.01 -5.31 8.25
C MET A 57 -3.65 -5.85 7.76
N ALA A 58 -2.79 -6.31 8.67
CA ALA A 58 -1.52 -6.93 8.30
C ALA A 58 -1.73 -8.22 7.51
N LEU A 59 -2.73 -9.03 7.88
CA LEU A 59 -3.10 -10.24 7.14
C LEU A 59 -3.67 -9.89 5.74
N MET A 60 -4.55 -8.88 5.64
CA MET A 60 -5.07 -8.40 4.36
C MET A 60 -3.93 -7.92 3.44
N ALA A 61 -2.94 -7.21 3.99
CA ALA A 61 -1.76 -6.80 3.24
C ALA A 61 -1.00 -8.02 2.70
N ASN A 62 -0.76 -9.05 3.50
CA ASN A 62 -0.08 -10.27 3.07
C ASN A 62 -0.83 -10.98 1.91
N ILE A 63 -2.17 -11.07 2.01
CA ILE A 63 -2.99 -11.65 0.93
C ILE A 63 -2.88 -10.80 -0.35
N SER A 64 -2.88 -9.47 -0.22
CA SER A 64 -2.75 -8.56 -1.37
C SER A 64 -1.40 -8.68 -2.09
N LEU A 65 -0.34 -9.11 -1.39
CA LEU A 65 0.98 -9.33 -1.97
C LEU A 65 1.09 -10.58 -2.85
N LEU A 66 0.14 -11.50 -2.77
CA LEU A 66 0.11 -12.65 -3.68
C LEU A 66 -0.01 -12.21 -5.15
N ALA A 67 -0.73 -11.10 -5.41
CA ALA A 67 -0.90 -10.60 -6.77
C ALA A 67 0.42 -10.09 -7.40
N PRO A 68 1.19 -9.17 -6.80
CA PRO A 68 2.48 -8.75 -7.36
C PRO A 68 3.54 -9.86 -7.33
N LEU A 69 3.43 -10.84 -6.43
CA LEU A 69 4.35 -11.98 -6.36
C LEU A 69 4.10 -13.00 -7.48
N LEU A 70 2.85 -13.35 -7.73
CA LEU A 70 2.44 -14.34 -8.73
C LEU A 70 2.17 -13.72 -10.10
N GLY A 71 1.84 -12.43 -10.15
CA GLY A 71 1.44 -11.71 -11.34
C GLY A 71 2.43 -11.83 -12.51
N PRO A 72 3.74 -11.58 -12.31
CA PRO A 72 4.73 -11.69 -13.37
C PRO A 72 4.82 -13.11 -13.94
N VAL A 73 4.77 -14.15 -13.10
CA VAL A 73 4.83 -15.55 -13.51
C VAL A 73 3.58 -15.96 -14.29
N VAL A 74 2.41 -15.64 -13.73
CA VAL A 74 1.13 -15.93 -14.39
C VAL A 74 0.97 -15.12 -15.67
N GLY A 75 1.39 -13.85 -15.65
CA GLY A 75 1.34 -12.95 -16.82
C GLY A 75 2.23 -13.45 -17.96
N ALA A 76 3.46 -13.88 -17.67
CA ALA A 76 4.36 -14.44 -18.67
C ALA A 76 3.76 -15.71 -19.29
N PHE A 77 3.27 -16.64 -18.46
CA PHE A 77 2.59 -17.85 -18.96
C PHE A 77 1.39 -17.51 -19.86
N MET A 78 0.59 -16.51 -19.46
CA MET A 78 -0.59 -16.11 -20.24
C MET A 78 -0.22 -15.49 -21.59
N ILE A 79 0.81 -14.64 -21.65
CA ILE A 79 1.24 -14.00 -22.90
C ILE A 79 1.67 -15.06 -23.93
N ASP A 80 2.34 -16.13 -23.47
CA ASP A 80 2.86 -17.17 -24.35
C ASP A 80 1.79 -18.15 -24.84
N HIS A 81 0.69 -18.35 -24.10
CA HIS A 81 -0.25 -19.43 -24.35
C HIS A 81 -1.69 -18.99 -24.62
N VAL A 82 -2.09 -17.80 -24.13
CA VAL A 82 -3.48 -17.32 -24.23
C VAL A 82 -3.53 -15.80 -24.47
N SER A 83 -4.68 -15.31 -24.91
CA SER A 83 -4.89 -13.86 -25.07
C SER A 83 -4.97 -13.15 -23.72
N TRP A 84 -4.47 -11.91 -23.63
CA TRP A 84 -4.55 -11.04 -22.45
C TRP A 84 -5.99 -10.86 -21.92
N HIS A 85 -7.00 -11.03 -22.76
CA HIS A 85 -8.41 -10.97 -22.38
C HIS A 85 -8.76 -11.97 -21.27
N TRP A 86 -8.16 -13.16 -21.28
CA TRP A 86 -8.38 -14.17 -20.24
C TRP A 86 -7.96 -13.73 -18.85
N GLY A 87 -6.99 -12.83 -18.75
CA GLY A 87 -6.60 -12.20 -17.48
C GLY A 87 -7.74 -11.40 -16.87
N PHE A 88 -8.43 -10.60 -17.67
CA PHE A 88 -9.58 -9.81 -17.20
C PHE A 88 -10.79 -10.69 -16.88
N ILE A 89 -11.03 -11.74 -17.64
CA ILE A 89 -12.08 -12.76 -17.34
C ILE A 89 -11.78 -13.42 -16.00
N GLY A 90 -10.55 -13.87 -15.78
CA GLY A 90 -10.13 -14.49 -14.52
C GLY A 90 -10.33 -13.56 -13.31
N ILE A 91 -9.90 -12.30 -13.43
CA ILE A 91 -10.09 -11.28 -12.39
C ILE A 91 -11.58 -11.02 -12.12
N ALA A 92 -12.39 -10.88 -13.18
CA ALA A 92 -13.84 -10.69 -13.07
C ALA A 92 -14.49 -11.87 -12.37
N PHE A 93 -14.11 -13.10 -12.71
CA PHE A 93 -14.61 -14.32 -12.09
C PHE A 93 -14.26 -14.41 -10.60
N LEU A 94 -13.01 -14.15 -10.23
CA LEU A 94 -12.59 -14.12 -8.83
C LEU A 94 -13.30 -13.03 -8.02
N ALA A 95 -13.47 -11.84 -8.59
CA ALA A 95 -14.24 -10.77 -7.98
C ALA A 95 -15.73 -11.14 -7.81
N PHE A 96 -16.31 -11.80 -8.79
CA PHE A 96 -17.69 -12.30 -8.72
C PHE A 96 -17.84 -13.36 -7.62
N LEU A 97 -16.93 -14.31 -7.52
CA LEU A 97 -16.93 -15.29 -6.42
C LEU A 97 -16.80 -14.61 -5.05
N SER A 98 -15.94 -13.61 -4.93
CA SER A 98 -15.76 -12.87 -3.68
C SER A 98 -17.04 -12.16 -3.23
N TRP A 99 -17.91 -11.77 -4.16
CA TRP A 99 -19.21 -11.14 -3.85
C TRP A 99 -20.11 -12.05 -3.01
N PHE A 100 -20.16 -13.36 -3.32
CA PHE A 100 -20.93 -14.32 -2.51
C PHE A 100 -20.37 -14.44 -1.10
N GLY A 101 -19.05 -14.51 -0.96
CA GLY A 101 -18.38 -14.54 0.35
C GLY A 101 -18.68 -13.30 1.18
N LEU A 102 -18.59 -12.12 0.56
CA LEU A 102 -18.91 -10.85 1.21
C LEU A 102 -20.40 -10.78 1.62
N LYS A 103 -21.32 -11.20 0.74
CA LYS A 103 -22.75 -11.21 1.04
C LYS A 103 -23.11 -12.15 2.20
N ALA A 104 -22.40 -13.27 2.34
CA ALA A 104 -22.64 -14.26 3.37
C ALA A 104 -22.03 -13.92 4.73
N LYS A 105 -20.88 -13.23 4.75
CA LYS A 105 -20.05 -13.05 5.97
C LYS A 105 -19.85 -11.60 6.40
N MET A 106 -20.14 -10.63 5.53
CA MET A 106 -19.97 -9.23 5.90
C MET A 106 -21.04 -8.84 6.93
N PRO A 107 -20.64 -8.32 8.11
CA PRO A 107 -21.61 -7.91 9.12
C PRO A 107 -22.51 -6.81 8.54
N ALA A 108 -23.81 -6.91 8.80
CA ALA A 108 -24.75 -5.85 8.46
C ALA A 108 -24.32 -4.60 9.23
N THR A 109 -24.14 -3.50 8.55
CA THR A 109 -23.81 -2.21 9.18
C THR A 109 -24.91 -1.86 10.17
N GLN A 110 -24.64 -2.00 11.46
CA GLN A 110 -25.63 -1.74 12.53
C GLN A 110 -26.03 -0.26 12.62
N GLN A 111 -25.19 0.63 12.12
CA GLN A 111 -25.51 2.05 12.04
C GLN A 111 -26.16 2.36 10.68
N ARG A 112 -27.49 2.42 10.68
CA ARG A 112 -28.23 3.22 9.69
C ARG A 112 -27.78 4.67 9.87
N HIS A 113 -26.66 5.05 9.29
CA HIS A 113 -26.37 6.46 9.12
C HIS A 113 -27.52 7.03 8.30
N SER A 114 -28.30 7.94 8.90
CA SER A 114 -29.25 8.75 8.16
C SER A 114 -28.54 9.24 6.90
N LYS A 115 -29.21 9.17 5.75
CA LYS A 115 -28.66 9.66 4.47
C LYS A 115 -28.29 11.13 4.66
N LYS A 116 -27.03 11.40 5.05
CA LYS A 116 -26.55 12.76 5.18
C LYS A 116 -26.54 13.41 3.79
N PRO A 117 -27.07 14.61 3.62
CA PRO A 117 -26.94 15.36 2.39
C PRO A 117 -25.46 15.49 2.00
N LEU A 118 -25.16 15.52 0.68
CA LEU A 118 -23.78 15.62 0.15
C LEU A 118 -22.97 16.78 0.76
N ARG A 119 -23.65 17.87 1.13
CA ARG A 119 -23.03 19.02 1.80
C ARG A 119 -22.33 18.63 3.11
N TYR A 120 -22.97 17.77 3.92
CA TYR A 120 -22.39 17.32 5.20
C TYR A 120 -21.17 16.40 4.98
N ILE A 121 -21.19 15.59 3.91
CA ILE A 121 -20.04 14.77 3.54
C ILE A 121 -18.87 15.68 3.17
N TRP A 122 -19.11 16.76 2.44
CA TRP A 122 -18.07 17.73 2.08
C TRP A 122 -17.48 18.45 3.30
N ASP A 123 -18.32 18.80 4.27
CA ASP A 123 -17.86 19.41 5.52
C ASP A 123 -17.08 18.41 6.40
N ASP A 124 -17.48 17.14 6.40
CA ASP A 124 -16.70 16.05 7.01
C ASP A 124 -15.28 15.98 6.39
N TYR A 125 -15.13 16.01 5.06
CA TYR A 125 -13.82 16.04 4.38
C TYR A 125 -13.01 17.29 4.75
N LYS A 126 -13.62 18.48 4.77
CA LYS A 126 -12.94 19.71 5.21
C LYS A 126 -12.41 19.58 6.64
N THR A 127 -13.20 18.98 7.53
CA THR A 127 -12.81 18.75 8.93
C THR A 127 -11.62 17.82 9.02
N VAL A 128 -11.62 16.72 8.26
CA VAL A 128 -10.51 15.76 8.20
C VAL A 128 -9.24 16.44 7.68
N TYR A 129 -9.31 17.16 6.56
CA TYR A 129 -8.14 17.82 5.96
C TYR A 129 -7.61 19.04 6.73
N LYS A 130 -8.40 19.65 7.63
CA LYS A 130 -7.91 20.66 8.56
C LYS A 130 -7.18 20.08 9.77
N ASN A 131 -7.33 18.79 10.04
CA ASN A 131 -6.71 18.15 11.20
C ASN A 131 -5.22 17.88 10.94
N LYS A 132 -4.34 18.66 11.59
CA LYS A 132 -2.89 18.56 11.45
C LYS A 132 -2.34 17.18 11.84
N THR A 133 -2.94 16.53 12.85
CA THR A 133 -2.53 15.17 13.27
C THR A 133 -2.87 14.16 12.19
N PHE A 134 -4.06 14.26 11.60
CA PHE A 134 -4.48 13.44 10.46
C PHE A 134 -3.51 13.60 9.29
N LEU A 135 -3.23 14.83 8.87
CA LEU A 135 -2.33 15.11 7.75
C LEU A 135 -0.93 14.53 8.00
N ALA A 136 -0.38 14.76 9.19
CA ALA A 136 0.96 14.27 9.53
C ALA A 136 1.06 12.74 9.48
N LEU A 137 0.06 12.03 10.03
CA LEU A 137 0.03 10.58 10.02
C LEU A 137 -0.23 10.04 8.62
N THR A 138 -1.15 10.67 7.87
CA THR A 138 -1.50 10.25 6.51
C THR A 138 -0.36 10.48 5.52
N PHE A 139 0.37 11.59 5.59
CA PHE A 139 1.58 11.80 4.77
C PHE A 139 2.74 10.89 5.20
N GLY A 140 2.76 10.43 6.45
CA GLY A 140 3.71 9.43 6.91
C GLY A 140 3.53 8.05 6.24
N LEU A 141 2.30 7.70 5.85
CA LEU A 141 2.01 6.41 5.20
C LEU A 141 2.72 6.22 3.86
N PRO A 142 2.58 7.12 2.87
CA PRO A 142 3.32 6.99 1.62
C PRO A 142 4.83 7.11 1.82
N MET A 143 5.34 7.86 2.80
CA MET A 143 6.78 7.86 3.08
C MET A 143 7.31 6.49 3.47
N VAL A 144 6.51 5.70 4.20
CA VAL A 144 6.86 4.31 4.57
C VAL A 144 6.67 3.36 3.39
N ALA A 145 5.59 3.47 2.62
CA ALA A 145 5.25 2.51 1.57
C ALA A 145 5.87 2.84 0.19
N MET A 146 6.31 4.07 -0.04
CA MET A 146 6.82 4.52 -1.34
C MET A 146 8.03 3.74 -1.85
N PRO A 147 9.04 3.39 -1.02
CA PRO A 147 10.18 2.63 -1.53
C PRO A 147 9.76 1.30 -2.17
N LEU A 148 8.78 0.60 -1.57
CA LEU A 148 8.25 -0.64 -2.15
C LEU A 148 7.38 -0.38 -3.39
N MET A 149 6.59 0.71 -3.40
CA MET A 149 5.82 1.10 -4.59
C MET A 149 6.75 1.45 -5.77
N LEU A 150 7.84 2.17 -5.51
CA LEU A 150 8.88 2.44 -6.51
C LEU A 150 9.58 1.16 -6.97
N TRP A 151 9.84 0.22 -6.06
CA TRP A 151 10.35 -1.10 -6.42
C TRP A 151 9.42 -1.83 -7.39
N ILE A 152 8.13 -1.90 -7.08
CA ILE A 152 7.14 -2.55 -7.96
C ILE A 152 7.09 -1.87 -9.34
N ALA A 153 7.20 -0.54 -9.39
CA ALA A 153 7.15 0.22 -10.64
C ALA A 153 8.43 0.13 -11.48
N LEU A 154 9.61 0.14 -10.85
CA LEU A 154 10.90 0.28 -11.55
C LEU A 154 11.73 -0.99 -11.58
N SER A 155 11.44 -2.00 -10.75
CA SER A 155 12.24 -3.23 -10.73
C SER A 155 12.29 -3.97 -12.08
N PRO A 156 11.26 -3.99 -12.94
CA PRO A 156 11.39 -4.57 -14.28
C PRO A 156 12.45 -3.86 -15.11
N VAL A 157 12.46 -2.52 -15.09
CA VAL A 157 13.44 -1.71 -15.83
C VAL A 157 14.85 -1.96 -15.28
N ILE A 158 15.02 -1.86 -13.95
CA ILE A 158 16.32 -2.05 -13.30
C ILE A 158 16.87 -3.46 -13.50
N LEU A 159 16.05 -4.49 -13.27
CA LEU A 159 16.53 -5.87 -13.23
C LEU A 159 16.59 -6.50 -14.62
N VAL A 160 15.61 -6.24 -15.48
CA VAL A 160 15.52 -6.88 -16.79
C VAL A 160 16.21 -6.04 -17.86
N GLU A 161 15.88 -4.75 -17.97
CA GLU A 161 16.39 -3.91 -19.06
C GLU A 161 17.85 -3.48 -18.83
N GLU A 162 18.22 -3.06 -17.60
CA GLU A 162 19.58 -2.58 -17.33
C GLU A 162 20.54 -3.69 -16.90
N LEU A 163 20.12 -4.61 -16.01
CA LEU A 163 20.97 -5.68 -15.52
C LEU A 163 20.90 -6.94 -16.38
N GLY A 164 19.99 -7.01 -17.37
CA GLY A 164 19.85 -8.13 -18.29
C GLY A 164 19.40 -9.43 -17.64
N LEU A 165 18.71 -9.37 -16.49
CA LEU A 165 18.20 -10.57 -15.83
C LEU A 165 17.07 -11.21 -16.65
N SER A 166 17.04 -12.53 -16.69
CA SER A 166 15.92 -13.26 -17.29
C SER A 166 14.62 -13.06 -16.47
N SER A 167 13.47 -13.32 -17.10
CA SER A 167 12.16 -13.27 -16.42
C SER A 167 12.11 -14.16 -15.18
N MET A 168 12.77 -15.31 -15.20
CA MET A 168 12.87 -16.19 -14.03
C MET A 168 13.70 -15.55 -12.91
N GLN A 169 14.86 -14.98 -13.23
CA GLN A 169 15.72 -14.29 -12.25
C GLN A 169 15.02 -13.07 -11.65
N TYR A 170 14.30 -12.30 -12.49
CA TYR A 170 13.45 -11.20 -12.02
C TYR A 170 12.39 -11.69 -11.02
N GLY A 171 11.67 -12.78 -11.36
CA GLY A 171 10.71 -13.40 -10.46
C GLY A 171 11.34 -13.83 -9.13
N LEU A 172 12.49 -14.49 -9.18
CA LEU A 172 13.22 -14.91 -7.96
C LEU A 172 13.66 -13.72 -7.10
N ALA A 173 14.04 -12.59 -7.70
CA ALA A 173 14.42 -11.38 -6.98
C ALA A 173 13.26 -10.74 -6.22
N GLN A 174 12.00 -10.98 -6.63
CA GLN A 174 10.81 -10.48 -5.92
C GLN A 174 10.58 -11.21 -4.58
N PHE A 175 10.95 -12.50 -4.49
CA PHE A 175 10.65 -13.30 -3.27
C PHE A 175 11.27 -12.73 -1.99
N PRO A 176 12.57 -12.39 -1.91
CA PRO A 176 13.13 -11.82 -0.69
C PRO A 176 12.50 -10.45 -0.36
N VAL A 177 12.27 -9.59 -1.34
CA VAL A 177 11.74 -8.25 -1.12
C VAL A 177 10.29 -8.31 -0.62
N LEU A 178 9.39 -8.99 -1.33
CA LEU A 178 7.99 -9.13 -0.91
C LEU A 178 7.88 -10.06 0.31
N GLY A 179 8.75 -11.06 0.41
CA GLY A 179 8.89 -11.91 1.60
C GLY A 179 9.26 -11.12 2.85
N GLY A 180 10.10 -10.09 2.72
CA GLY A 180 10.41 -9.15 3.79
C GLY A 180 9.15 -8.49 4.36
N LEU A 181 8.26 -7.99 3.50
CA LEU A 181 6.98 -7.39 3.93
C LEU A 181 6.08 -8.42 4.63
N ILE A 182 5.96 -9.62 4.07
CA ILE A 182 5.18 -10.72 4.66
C ILE A 182 5.71 -11.06 6.05
N LEU A 183 7.02 -11.22 6.18
CA LEU A 183 7.67 -11.51 7.46
C LEU A 183 7.49 -10.36 8.46
N GLY A 184 7.61 -9.10 8.01
CA GLY A 184 7.34 -7.93 8.83
C GLY A 184 5.91 -7.92 9.39
N ASN A 185 4.92 -8.18 8.56
CA ASN A 185 3.52 -8.30 8.99
C ASN A 185 3.31 -9.47 9.97
N ILE A 186 3.94 -10.62 9.73
CA ILE A 186 3.86 -11.78 10.66
C ILE A 186 4.48 -11.43 12.01
N VAL A 187 5.63 -10.77 12.00
CA VAL A 187 6.28 -10.30 13.25
C VAL A 187 5.38 -9.29 13.96
N LEU A 188 4.79 -8.32 13.23
CA LEU A 188 3.83 -7.38 13.81
C LEU A 188 2.69 -8.10 14.52
N ILE A 189 2.04 -9.07 13.87
CA ILE A 189 0.93 -9.84 14.43
C ILE A 189 1.34 -10.53 15.75
N LYS A 190 2.58 -11.06 15.83
CA LYS A 190 3.09 -11.76 17.02
C LYS A 190 3.47 -10.84 18.17
N VAL A 191 3.91 -9.61 17.88
CA VAL A 191 4.44 -8.69 18.91
C VAL A 191 3.48 -7.59 19.32
N ILE A 192 2.41 -7.34 18.55
CA ILE A 192 1.50 -6.22 18.77
C ILE A 192 0.83 -6.27 20.17
N ASP A 193 0.55 -7.46 20.68
CA ASP A 193 -0.06 -7.64 22.00
C ASP A 193 0.94 -7.42 23.16
N LYS A 194 2.23 -7.52 22.88
CA LYS A 194 3.31 -7.44 23.88
C LYS A 194 3.97 -6.07 23.95
N MET A 195 3.67 -5.18 23.00
CA MET A 195 4.33 -3.89 22.88
C MET A 195 3.31 -2.74 22.91
N ALA A 196 3.74 -1.57 23.38
CA ALA A 196 2.93 -0.37 23.26
C ALA A 196 2.71 -0.02 21.78
N LEU A 197 1.46 0.31 21.42
CA LEU A 197 1.08 0.70 20.07
C LEU A 197 1.94 1.88 19.60
N GLY A 198 2.55 1.74 18.42
CA GLY A 198 3.46 2.72 17.84
C GLY A 198 4.96 2.42 18.07
N LYS A 199 5.35 1.58 19.06
CA LYS A 199 6.74 1.14 19.17
C LYS A 199 7.23 0.41 17.92
N THR A 200 6.38 -0.41 17.29
CA THR A 200 6.70 -1.12 16.07
C THR A 200 7.01 -0.16 14.91
N VAL A 201 6.27 0.95 14.83
CA VAL A 201 6.54 2.02 13.84
C VAL A 201 7.93 2.63 14.09
N LEU A 202 8.27 2.92 15.35
CA LEU A 202 9.57 3.50 15.70
C LEU A 202 10.73 2.51 15.50
N LEU A 203 10.50 1.19 15.59
CA LEU A 203 11.50 0.14 15.33
C LEU A 203 11.66 -0.15 13.83
N GLY A 204 10.60 -0.06 13.05
CA GLY A 204 10.65 -0.29 11.60
C GLY A 204 11.50 0.74 10.86
N LEU A 205 11.50 1.99 11.31
CA LEU A 205 12.20 3.07 10.65
C LEU A 205 13.72 2.92 10.57
N PRO A 206 14.45 2.60 11.67
CA PRO A 206 15.88 2.34 11.58
C PRO A 206 16.22 1.23 10.57
N LEU A 207 15.38 0.18 10.51
CA LEU A 207 15.56 -0.92 9.55
C LEU A 207 15.40 -0.42 8.11
N MET A 208 14.36 0.38 7.86
CA MET A 208 14.16 1.01 6.55
C MET A 208 15.31 1.95 6.18
N PHE A 209 15.81 2.72 7.14
CA PHE A 209 16.95 3.62 6.92
C PHE A 209 18.22 2.84 6.55
N VAL A 210 18.54 1.79 7.29
CA VAL A 210 19.67 0.90 6.97
C VAL A 210 19.46 0.26 5.60
N GLY A 211 18.25 -0.22 5.31
CA GLY A 211 17.90 -0.80 4.00
C GLY A 211 18.13 0.18 2.85
N THR A 212 17.65 1.43 2.98
CA THR A 212 17.87 2.45 1.94
C THR A 212 19.34 2.86 1.82
N LEU A 213 20.10 2.87 2.91
CA LEU A 213 21.57 3.08 2.86
C LEU A 213 22.26 1.96 2.07
N LEU A 214 21.87 0.69 2.25
CA LEU A 214 22.43 -0.41 1.47
C LEU A 214 22.12 -0.24 -0.03
N VAL A 215 20.94 0.22 -0.39
CA VAL A 215 20.60 0.52 -1.78
C VAL A 215 21.50 1.63 -2.34
N VAL A 216 21.70 2.71 -1.59
CA VAL A 216 22.64 3.81 -1.98
C VAL A 216 24.07 3.29 -2.10
N LEU A 217 24.54 2.48 -1.15
CA LEU A 217 25.88 1.87 -1.24
C LEU A 217 26.01 0.97 -2.46
N GLY A 218 24.94 0.26 -2.85
CA GLY A 218 24.91 -0.52 -4.09
C GLY A 218 25.15 0.35 -5.33
N THR A 219 24.56 1.55 -5.40
CA THR A 219 24.80 2.46 -6.54
C THR A 219 26.24 2.98 -6.59
N ILE A 220 26.93 3.07 -5.45
CA ILE A 220 28.34 3.46 -5.36
C ILE A 220 29.23 2.28 -5.76
N PHE A 221 28.97 1.09 -5.18
CA PHE A 221 29.76 -0.12 -5.38
C PHE A 221 29.07 -1.04 -6.42
N GLN A 222 29.16 -0.67 -7.68
CA GLN A 222 28.45 -1.33 -8.79
C GLN A 222 28.63 -2.86 -8.85
N SER A 223 29.82 -3.37 -8.48
CA SER A 223 30.11 -4.82 -8.44
C SER A 223 29.22 -5.58 -7.44
N TYR A 224 28.69 -4.90 -6.43
CA TYR A 224 27.82 -5.47 -5.41
C TYR A 224 26.38 -4.92 -5.49
N PHE A 225 26.04 -4.26 -6.60
CA PHE A 225 24.76 -3.56 -6.72
C PHE A 225 23.57 -4.48 -6.48
N LEU A 226 23.46 -5.59 -7.21
CA LEU A 226 22.30 -6.48 -7.11
C LEU A 226 22.11 -7.07 -5.70
N PRO A 227 23.12 -7.66 -5.02
CA PRO A 227 22.93 -8.15 -3.66
C PRO A 227 22.60 -7.05 -2.66
N LEU A 228 23.23 -5.86 -2.74
CA LEU A 228 22.94 -4.74 -1.84
C LEU A 228 21.53 -4.19 -2.09
N LEU A 229 21.09 -4.12 -3.33
CA LEU A 229 19.72 -3.71 -3.69
C LEU A 229 18.70 -4.68 -3.10
N ILE A 230 18.85 -6.00 -3.31
CA ILE A 230 17.91 -7.02 -2.84
C ILE A 230 17.86 -7.05 -1.31
N VAL A 231 19.02 -7.08 -0.63
CA VAL A 231 19.08 -7.09 0.85
C VAL A 231 18.53 -5.78 1.41
N GLY A 232 18.90 -4.64 0.82
CA GLY A 232 18.41 -3.33 1.22
C GLY A 232 16.90 -3.23 1.10
N MET A 233 16.33 -3.63 -0.05
CA MET A 233 14.88 -3.61 -0.26
C MET A 233 14.13 -4.61 0.61
N THR A 234 14.74 -5.76 0.92
CA THR A 234 14.16 -6.72 1.89
C THR A 234 14.04 -6.11 3.28
N LEU A 235 15.06 -5.39 3.75
CA LEU A 235 15.02 -4.68 5.04
C LEU A 235 13.99 -3.54 5.04
N VAL A 236 13.90 -2.78 3.94
CA VAL A 236 12.89 -1.73 3.77
C VAL A 236 11.49 -2.33 3.88
N SER A 237 11.21 -3.37 3.11
CA SER A 237 9.91 -4.03 3.10
C SER A 237 9.55 -4.66 4.46
N PHE A 238 10.53 -5.24 5.14
CA PHE A 238 10.33 -5.75 6.50
C PHE A 238 9.96 -4.62 7.47
N GLY A 239 10.67 -3.49 7.41
CA GLY A 239 10.37 -2.31 8.23
C GLY A 239 8.98 -1.73 7.93
N GLU A 240 8.57 -1.71 6.66
CA GLU A 240 7.20 -1.34 6.26
C GLU A 240 6.17 -2.29 6.88
N GLY A 241 6.37 -3.61 6.80
CA GLY A 241 5.45 -4.61 7.33
C GLY A 241 5.17 -4.44 8.82
N ILE A 242 6.19 -4.15 9.64
CA ILE A 242 6.00 -3.92 11.08
C ILE A 242 5.42 -2.54 11.43
N SER A 243 5.34 -1.62 10.46
CA SER A 243 5.00 -0.21 10.71
C SER A 243 3.66 0.21 10.11
N PHE A 244 3.37 -0.18 8.88
CA PHE A 244 2.30 0.39 8.06
C PHE A 244 0.92 0.24 8.68
N SER A 245 0.53 -0.96 9.11
CA SER A 245 -0.81 -1.22 9.65
C SER A 245 -1.11 -0.43 10.93
N VAL A 246 -0.10 -0.23 11.78
CA VAL A 246 -0.22 0.58 13.00
C VAL A 246 -0.36 2.06 12.66
N LEU A 247 0.48 2.55 11.74
CA LEU A 247 0.44 3.94 11.30
C LEU A 247 -0.90 4.26 10.61
N TYR A 248 -1.40 3.34 9.78
CA TYR A 248 -2.70 3.44 9.14
C TYR A 248 -3.84 3.54 10.17
N ARG A 249 -3.80 2.69 11.20
CA ARG A 249 -4.76 2.75 12.30
C ARG A 249 -4.72 4.10 13.01
N PHE A 250 -3.54 4.63 13.29
CA PHE A 250 -3.40 5.95 13.92
C PHE A 250 -3.99 7.07 13.04
N ALA A 251 -3.76 7.03 11.74
CA ALA A 251 -4.35 7.98 10.80
C ALA A 251 -5.89 7.91 10.82
N LEU A 252 -6.47 6.71 10.78
CA LEU A 252 -7.92 6.52 10.82
C LEU A 252 -8.56 6.97 12.14
N MET A 253 -7.85 6.83 13.25
CA MET A 253 -8.35 7.19 14.58
C MET A 253 -8.04 8.64 14.98
N SER A 254 -7.38 9.41 14.12
CA SER A 254 -7.01 10.80 14.39
C SER A 254 -8.16 11.81 14.25
N SER A 255 -9.31 11.38 13.73
CA SER A 255 -10.48 12.24 13.51
C SER A 255 -11.77 11.60 14.06
N GLU A 256 -12.67 12.42 14.56
CA GLU A 256 -14.01 12.02 15.05
C GLU A 256 -15.03 11.78 13.91
N VAL A 257 -14.69 12.16 12.69
CA VAL A 257 -15.51 11.96 11.49
C VAL A 257 -15.72 10.46 11.22
N PRO A 258 -16.83 10.03 10.58
CA PRO A 258 -17.08 8.63 10.26
C PRO A 258 -15.87 7.96 9.57
N LYS A 259 -15.51 6.77 10.04
CA LYS A 259 -14.26 6.09 9.63
C LYS A 259 -14.17 5.81 8.12
N GLY A 260 -15.33 5.59 7.47
CA GLY A 260 -15.38 5.46 6.00
C GLY A 260 -14.90 6.72 5.27
N THR A 261 -15.31 7.92 5.74
CA THR A 261 -14.84 9.21 5.18
C THR A 261 -13.35 9.40 5.44
N VAL A 262 -12.89 9.07 6.65
CA VAL A 262 -11.45 9.17 6.99
C VAL A 262 -10.63 8.20 6.15
N ALA A 263 -11.08 6.95 5.99
CA ALA A 263 -10.40 5.95 5.15
C ALA A 263 -10.32 6.39 3.68
N ALA A 264 -11.41 6.95 3.14
CA ALA A 264 -11.42 7.51 1.79
C ALA A 264 -10.43 8.68 1.66
N ALA A 265 -10.38 9.60 2.64
CA ALA A 265 -9.45 10.71 2.65
C ALA A 265 -7.98 10.25 2.71
N VAL A 266 -7.67 9.23 3.52
CA VAL A 266 -6.33 8.59 3.55
C VAL A 266 -5.99 8.02 2.17
N SER A 267 -6.89 7.25 1.57
CA SER A 267 -6.67 6.60 0.27
C SER A 267 -6.41 7.62 -0.83
N VAL A 268 -7.17 8.72 -0.88
CA VAL A 268 -6.98 9.80 -1.86
C VAL A 268 -5.58 10.40 -1.74
N LEU A 269 -5.17 10.79 -0.53
CA LEU A 269 -3.84 11.39 -0.30
C LEU A 269 -2.71 10.41 -0.63
N MET A 270 -2.85 9.14 -0.26
CA MET A 270 -1.85 8.11 -0.56
C MET A 270 -1.70 7.90 -2.07
N MET A 271 -2.82 7.67 -2.78
CA MET A 271 -2.79 7.40 -4.22
C MET A 271 -2.27 8.60 -5.00
N PHE A 272 -2.67 9.82 -4.61
CA PHE A 272 -2.17 11.05 -5.19
C PHE A 272 -0.65 11.18 -4.99
N THR A 273 -0.17 10.91 -3.78
CA THR A 273 1.27 10.95 -3.48
C THR A 273 2.03 9.88 -4.27
N PHE A 274 1.50 8.65 -4.35
CA PHE A 274 2.10 7.58 -5.15
C PHE A 274 2.19 7.96 -6.62
N PHE A 275 1.09 8.45 -7.20
CA PHE A 275 1.07 8.88 -8.60
C PHE A 275 2.15 9.92 -8.90
N PHE A 276 2.18 11.02 -8.12
CA PHE A 276 3.12 12.10 -8.37
C PHE A 276 4.58 11.69 -8.14
N VAL A 277 4.86 10.97 -7.05
CA VAL A 277 6.25 10.60 -6.72
C VAL A 277 6.76 9.54 -7.70
N ILE A 278 5.96 8.53 -8.05
CA ILE A 278 6.36 7.52 -9.03
C ILE A 278 6.66 8.18 -10.38
N GLU A 279 5.80 9.10 -10.83
CA GLU A 279 6.01 9.78 -12.11
C GLU A 279 7.24 10.68 -12.09
N LEU A 280 7.45 11.43 -11.01
CA LEU A 280 8.65 12.25 -10.84
C LEU A 280 9.93 11.40 -10.84
N VAL A 281 9.91 10.25 -10.14
CA VAL A 281 11.07 9.35 -10.09
C VAL A 281 11.30 8.72 -11.45
N ARG A 282 10.24 8.32 -12.16
CA ARG A 282 10.34 7.79 -13.53
C ARG A 282 10.98 8.82 -14.49
N MET A 283 10.56 10.08 -14.42
CA MET A 283 11.16 11.16 -15.21
C MET A 283 12.64 11.40 -14.83
N ALA A 284 12.92 11.44 -13.52
CA ALA A 284 14.29 11.62 -13.03
C ALA A 284 15.18 10.39 -13.34
N TYR A 285 14.60 9.20 -13.41
CA TYR A 285 15.31 7.97 -13.73
C TYR A 285 15.95 8.01 -15.12
N VAL A 286 15.29 8.63 -16.09
CA VAL A 286 15.83 8.83 -17.45
C VAL A 286 17.14 9.64 -17.43
N ALA A 287 17.27 10.62 -16.49
CA ALA A 287 18.45 11.48 -16.40
C ALA A 287 19.51 10.97 -15.44
N PHE A 288 19.11 10.34 -14.34
CA PHE A 288 19.97 10.00 -13.20
C PHE A 288 20.02 8.49 -12.90
N CYS A 289 19.36 7.67 -13.70
CA CYS A 289 19.33 6.20 -13.55
C CYS A 289 19.03 5.79 -12.10
N LEU A 290 19.77 4.80 -11.60
CA LEU A 290 19.61 4.24 -10.25
C LEU A 290 19.76 5.26 -9.10
N TRP A 291 20.47 6.37 -9.33
CA TRP A 291 20.61 7.42 -8.32
C TRP A 291 19.29 8.10 -7.99
N ALA A 292 18.41 8.31 -8.99
CA ALA A 292 17.09 8.89 -8.75
C ALA A 292 16.28 8.03 -7.78
N TYR A 293 16.25 6.71 -8.01
CA TYR A 293 15.56 5.76 -7.14
C TYR A 293 16.13 5.77 -5.70
N SER A 294 17.44 5.61 -5.58
CA SER A 294 18.13 5.47 -4.30
C SER A 294 18.01 6.73 -3.43
N LEU A 295 18.22 7.90 -4.02
CA LEU A 295 18.16 9.18 -3.31
C LEU A 295 16.73 9.54 -2.91
N VAL A 296 15.73 9.24 -3.73
CA VAL A 296 14.34 9.47 -3.35
C VAL A 296 13.94 8.57 -2.19
N CYS A 297 14.26 7.28 -2.22
CA CYS A 297 14.00 6.38 -1.11
C CYS A 297 14.64 6.87 0.19
N LEU A 298 15.91 7.27 0.13
CA LEU A 298 16.63 7.81 1.29
C LEU A 298 16.00 9.11 1.80
N SER A 299 15.64 10.04 0.89
CA SER A 299 15.01 11.31 1.23
C SER A 299 13.67 11.13 1.92
N LEU A 300 12.83 10.21 1.43
CA LEU A 300 11.53 9.91 2.03
C LEU A 300 11.66 9.38 3.46
N ILE A 301 12.59 8.46 3.69
CA ILE A 301 12.84 7.93 5.04
C ILE A 301 13.46 9.02 5.94
N ALA A 302 14.35 9.86 5.43
CA ALA A 302 14.90 10.98 6.19
C ALA A 302 13.81 11.99 6.58
N LEU A 303 12.92 12.35 5.65
CA LEU A 303 11.77 13.24 5.92
C LEU A 303 10.83 12.66 6.97
N TRP A 304 10.65 11.33 7.00
CA TRP A 304 9.85 10.69 8.01
C TRP A 304 10.40 10.89 9.44
N PHE A 305 11.72 10.94 9.61
CA PHE A 305 12.33 11.21 10.91
C PHE A 305 12.03 12.62 11.43
N SER A 306 11.72 13.57 10.56
CA SER A 306 11.47 14.97 10.97
C SER A 306 10.08 15.18 11.57
N PHE A 307 9.02 14.98 10.82
CA PHE A 307 7.66 15.38 11.24
C PHE A 307 6.73 14.20 11.64
N PRO A 308 6.55 13.14 10.84
CA PRO A 308 5.65 12.04 11.20
C PRO A 308 6.06 11.32 12.48
N ARG A 309 7.38 11.10 12.68
CA ARG A 309 7.92 10.49 13.90
C ARG A 309 7.54 11.27 15.16
N ALA A 310 7.65 12.59 15.13
CA ALA A 310 7.27 13.43 16.26
C ALA A 310 5.79 13.30 16.58
N THR A 311 4.94 13.23 15.56
CA THR A 311 3.48 13.06 15.72
C THR A 311 3.15 11.68 16.28
N VAL A 312 3.77 10.60 15.81
CA VAL A 312 3.61 9.26 16.39
C VAL A 312 4.00 9.23 17.85
N LYS A 313 5.14 9.82 18.22
CA LYS A 313 5.56 9.94 19.63
C LYS A 313 4.54 10.68 20.49
N LYS A 314 4.00 11.81 20.01
CA LYS A 314 2.94 12.57 20.71
C LYS A 314 1.65 11.75 20.89
N VAL A 315 1.24 11.01 19.86
CA VAL A 315 0.06 10.14 19.93
C VAL A 315 0.27 9.02 20.94
N MET A 316 1.46 8.40 20.95
CA MET A 316 1.81 7.37 21.94
C MET A 316 1.80 7.92 23.37
N GLN A 317 2.42 9.06 23.60
CA GLN A 317 2.48 9.70 24.91
C GLN A 317 1.07 10.01 25.46
N LYS A 318 0.21 10.62 24.65
CA LYS A 318 -1.19 10.88 25.03
C LYS A 318 -1.97 9.61 25.39
N ARG A 319 -1.67 8.48 24.76
CA ARG A 319 -2.29 7.19 25.06
C ARG A 319 -1.80 6.63 26.38
N LEU A 320 -0.51 6.70 26.65
CA LEU A 320 0.09 6.29 27.92
C LEU A 320 -0.51 7.08 29.09
N GLU A 321 -0.67 8.39 28.92
CA GLU A 321 -1.31 9.28 29.92
C GLU A 321 -2.79 8.92 30.18
N ARG A 322 -3.47 8.32 29.20
CA ARG A 322 -4.86 7.85 29.30
C ARG A 322 -4.99 6.40 29.77
N GLY A 323 -3.88 5.72 30.10
CA GLY A 323 -3.87 4.32 30.52
C GLY A 323 -4.24 3.32 29.41
N VAL A 324 -4.20 3.72 28.14
CA VAL A 324 -4.47 2.85 26.99
C VAL A 324 -3.13 2.34 26.47
N TYR A 325 -2.82 1.06 26.80
CA TYR A 325 -1.57 0.39 26.43
C TYR A 325 -1.66 -0.34 25.09
#